data_ad01c5ebfc96c138315b60a44f3e8849
#
_entry.id   ad01c5ebfc96c138315b60a44f3e8849
#
_cell.length_a   1.000
_cell.length_b   1.000
_cell.length_c   1.000
_cell.angle_alpha   90.00
_cell.angle_beta   90.00
_cell.angle_gamma   90.00
#
_symmetry.space_group_name_H-M   'P 1'
#
loop_
_entity.id
_entity.type
_entity.pdbx_description
1 polymer ?
#
loop_
_entity_poly.entity_id
_entity_poly.type
_entity_poly.pdbx_seq_one_letter_code
_entity_poly.pdbx_strand_id
1 'polypeptide(L)'
;MNQLTKRLTLSFILIPFFVIAFSASILAASRNYYQIQVFRLTGKAQEEKVDNFLKNAYLPALHRAGIQKVGVFKPIESDTTSGKRVYIWIPFTSPDHFAEIQDVLAKDQVYQTKGIDFLGAPFDQRPFIRKESILLKAFPDAPNYFIPNHKTAPSERIYELRSYEGPTENLFRQKMKMFNEAGEIKLFKSLDFNAVFYAEVISGSTMPNLMYLTTFADMTTHDERWATFRANPEWKAMSALPEYQNTVSKSVKLLLHPTDYSDF
;
A
#
# COMPACT_ATOMS: atom_id res chain seq x y z
N MET A 1 59.30 8.79 78.58
CA MET A 1 57.96 9.38 78.31
C MET A 1 57.76 9.37 76.79
N ASN A 2 57.10 8.29 76.27
CA ASN A 2 56.95 8.06 74.84
C ASN A 2 55.52 8.38 74.46
N GLN A 3 55.33 9.30 73.56
CA GLN A 3 54.04 9.59 72.95
C GLN A 3 53.94 8.83 71.63
N LEU A 4 53.01 7.85 71.56
CA LEU A 4 52.63 7.15 70.36
C LEU A 4 51.60 8.04 69.57
N THR A 5 52.02 8.51 68.44
CA THR A 5 51.14 9.12 67.45
C THR A 5 50.47 8.06 66.57
N LYS A 6 49.15 7.84 66.75
CA LYS A 6 48.35 6.98 65.88
C LYS A 6 48.05 7.76 64.55
N ARG A 7 48.61 7.26 63.45
CA ARG A 7 48.20 7.71 62.12
C ARG A 7 46.91 6.99 61.68
N LEU A 8 45.82 7.75 61.51
CA LEU A 8 44.60 7.28 60.86
C LEU A 8 44.80 7.27 59.36
N THR A 9 44.81 6.11 58.74
CA THR A 9 44.78 5.95 57.29
C THR A 9 43.33 5.91 56.82
N LEU A 10 42.89 6.96 56.16
CA LEU A 10 41.55 7.07 55.54
C LEU A 10 41.63 6.37 54.18
N SER A 11 41.08 5.17 54.05
CA SER A 11 40.93 4.47 52.78
C SER A 11 39.70 5.00 52.02
N PHE A 12 39.97 5.74 50.96
CA PHE A 12 38.89 6.13 49.99
C PHE A 12 38.55 4.91 49.13
N ILE A 13 37.35 4.37 49.35
CA ILE A 13 36.74 3.37 48.45
C ILE A 13 36.14 4.11 47.28
N LEU A 14 36.77 4.07 46.10
CA LEU A 14 36.23 4.57 44.84
C LEU A 14 35.17 3.56 44.35
N ILE A 15 33.88 3.88 44.46
CA ILE A 15 32.79 3.11 43.87
C ILE A 15 32.68 3.54 42.41
N PRO A 16 32.94 2.67 41.42
CA PRO A 16 32.72 3.01 40.02
C PRO A 16 31.22 3.14 39.75
N PHE A 17 30.78 4.35 39.44
CA PHE A 17 29.45 4.62 38.98
C PHE A 17 29.28 4.09 37.55
N PHE A 18 28.74 2.89 37.39
CA PHE A 18 28.45 2.32 36.07
C PHE A 18 27.18 3.00 35.57
N VAL A 19 27.33 4.03 34.73
CA VAL A 19 26.22 4.63 34.00
C VAL A 19 25.78 3.68 32.90
N ILE A 20 24.75 2.87 33.15
CA ILE A 20 24.08 2.10 32.13
C ILE A 20 23.30 3.08 31.25
N ALA A 21 23.87 3.48 30.12
CA ALA A 21 23.17 4.21 29.07
C ALA A 21 22.10 3.28 28.47
N PHE A 22 20.86 3.43 28.91
CA PHE A 22 19.71 2.81 28.25
C PHE A 22 19.51 3.50 26.93
N SER A 23 20.07 2.95 25.86
CA SER A 23 19.74 3.34 24.49
C SER A 23 18.30 2.92 24.24
N ALA A 24 17.34 3.81 24.44
CA ALA A 24 15.99 3.61 23.97
C ALA A 24 16.03 3.57 22.44
N SER A 25 16.10 2.37 21.86
CA SER A 25 15.86 2.18 20.44
C SER A 25 14.41 2.63 20.21
N ILE A 26 14.24 3.82 19.62
CA ILE A 26 12.94 4.20 19.07
C ILE A 26 12.67 3.20 17.94
N LEU A 27 11.90 2.14 18.23
CA LEU A 27 11.38 1.27 17.20
C LEU A 27 10.51 2.15 16.29
N ALA A 28 11.06 2.50 15.13
CA ALA A 28 10.24 3.10 14.08
C ALA A 28 9.05 2.16 13.83
N ALA A 29 7.84 2.71 13.84
CA ALA A 29 6.63 1.93 13.60
C ALA A 29 6.82 1.08 12.33
N SER A 30 6.57 -0.23 12.45
CA SER A 30 6.67 -1.14 11.32
C SER A 30 5.69 -0.70 10.25
N ARG A 31 6.18 -0.42 9.04
CA ARG A 31 5.37 -0.02 7.90
C ARG A 31 4.99 -1.25 7.08
N ASN A 32 3.71 -1.33 6.70
CA ASN A 32 3.23 -2.39 5.81
C ASN A 32 3.85 -2.27 4.41
N TYR A 33 3.83 -3.40 3.72
CA TYR A 33 4.14 -3.51 2.30
C TYR A 33 2.87 -3.91 1.56
N TYR A 34 2.77 -3.50 0.31
CA TYR A 34 1.61 -3.82 -0.52
C TYR A 34 2.08 -4.34 -1.86
N GLN A 35 1.36 -5.29 -2.41
CA GLN A 35 1.51 -5.67 -3.80
C GLN A 35 0.27 -5.24 -4.58
N ILE A 36 0.47 -4.59 -5.72
CA ILE A 36 -0.58 -4.47 -6.73
C ILE A 36 -0.21 -5.43 -7.86
N GLN A 37 -1.07 -6.44 -8.07
CA GLN A 37 -1.00 -7.29 -9.26
C GLN A 37 -1.99 -6.76 -10.28
N VAL A 38 -1.58 -6.74 -11.57
CA VAL A 38 -2.46 -6.34 -12.66
C VAL A 38 -2.48 -7.44 -13.71
N PHE A 39 -3.61 -8.08 -13.89
CA PHE A 39 -3.82 -8.97 -15.03
C PHE A 39 -4.23 -8.15 -16.25
N ARG A 40 -3.51 -8.33 -17.36
CA ARG A 40 -3.84 -7.80 -18.68
C ARG A 40 -4.53 -8.87 -19.49
N LEU A 41 -5.70 -8.55 -20.04
CA LEU A 41 -6.63 -9.48 -20.67
C LEU A 41 -6.96 -9.04 -22.09
N THR A 42 -7.31 -10.01 -22.95
CA THR A 42 -7.86 -9.74 -24.29
C THR A 42 -9.34 -9.33 -24.25
N GLY A 43 -10.08 -9.72 -23.21
CA GLY A 43 -11.51 -9.44 -23.06
C GLY A 43 -12.19 -10.40 -22.09
N LYS A 44 -13.52 -10.45 -22.18
CA LYS A 44 -14.43 -11.07 -21.21
C LYS A 44 -14.12 -12.53 -20.90
N ALA A 45 -13.79 -13.35 -21.91
CA ALA A 45 -13.49 -14.76 -21.69
C ALA A 45 -12.27 -15.02 -20.80
N GLN A 46 -11.23 -14.16 -20.90
CA GLN A 46 -10.09 -14.23 -19.97
C GLN A 46 -10.45 -13.60 -18.60
N GLU A 47 -11.28 -12.58 -18.57
CA GLU A 47 -11.75 -11.99 -17.33
C GLU A 47 -12.50 -13.03 -16.48
N GLU A 48 -13.41 -13.78 -17.07
CA GLU A 48 -14.16 -14.87 -16.40
C GLU A 48 -13.22 -15.96 -15.85
N LYS A 49 -12.16 -16.32 -16.60
CA LYS A 49 -11.15 -17.27 -16.12
C LYS A 49 -10.38 -16.72 -14.91
N VAL A 50 -10.00 -15.44 -14.95
CA VAL A 50 -9.31 -14.76 -13.85
C VAL A 50 -10.24 -14.66 -12.64
N ASP A 51 -11.50 -14.26 -12.82
CA ASP A 51 -12.49 -14.17 -11.72
C ASP A 51 -12.67 -15.53 -11.03
N ASN A 52 -12.90 -16.60 -11.82
CA ASN A 52 -13.06 -17.95 -11.28
C ASN A 52 -11.84 -18.38 -10.46
N PHE A 53 -10.64 -18.15 -10.97
CA PHE A 53 -9.39 -18.47 -10.27
C PHE A 53 -9.24 -17.64 -8.98
N LEU A 54 -9.43 -16.34 -9.06
CA LEU A 54 -9.29 -15.45 -7.89
C LEU A 54 -10.30 -15.82 -6.80
N LYS A 55 -11.57 -15.97 -7.16
CA LYS A 55 -12.67 -16.27 -6.22
C LYS A 55 -12.53 -17.64 -5.56
N ASN A 56 -12.19 -18.68 -6.33
CA ASN A 56 -12.29 -20.07 -5.87
C ASN A 56 -10.96 -20.70 -5.44
N ALA A 57 -9.82 -20.13 -5.83
CA ALA A 57 -8.51 -20.66 -5.51
C ALA A 57 -7.59 -19.66 -4.82
N TYR A 58 -7.34 -18.48 -5.43
CA TYR A 58 -6.28 -17.58 -4.99
C TYR A 58 -6.60 -16.86 -3.68
N LEU A 59 -7.75 -16.16 -3.59
CA LEU A 59 -8.16 -15.47 -2.35
C LEU A 59 -8.28 -16.44 -1.16
N PRO A 60 -9.00 -17.58 -1.30
CA PRO A 60 -9.05 -18.54 -0.20
C PRO A 60 -7.68 -19.08 0.24
N ALA A 61 -6.71 -19.20 -0.68
CA ALA A 61 -5.36 -19.61 -0.35
C ALA A 61 -4.59 -18.51 0.38
N LEU A 62 -4.71 -17.24 -0.04
CA LEU A 62 -4.15 -16.09 0.68
C LEU A 62 -4.72 -15.98 2.11
N HIS A 63 -6.03 -16.22 2.27
CA HIS A 63 -6.66 -16.24 3.61
C HIS A 63 -6.08 -17.35 4.49
N ARG A 64 -5.87 -18.56 3.96
CA ARG A 64 -5.22 -19.65 4.71
C ARG A 64 -3.76 -19.34 5.04
N ALA A 65 -3.09 -18.56 4.19
CA ALA A 65 -1.74 -18.06 4.42
C ALA A 65 -1.67 -16.87 5.40
N GLY A 66 -2.82 -16.46 6.00
CA GLY A 66 -2.89 -15.38 7.00
C GLY A 66 -3.18 -13.99 6.45
N ILE A 67 -3.33 -13.83 5.14
CA ILE A 67 -3.66 -12.54 4.50
C ILE A 67 -5.19 -12.41 4.37
N GLN A 68 -5.82 -11.79 5.38
CA GLN A 68 -7.29 -11.77 5.52
C GLN A 68 -7.99 -10.67 4.71
N LYS A 69 -7.27 -9.70 4.17
CA LYS A 69 -7.85 -8.57 3.44
C LYS A 69 -7.15 -8.41 2.08
N VAL A 70 -7.84 -8.85 1.04
CA VAL A 70 -7.38 -8.78 -0.35
C VAL A 70 -8.39 -7.99 -1.17
N GLY A 71 -7.96 -6.88 -1.75
CA GLY A 71 -8.81 -6.09 -2.65
C GLY A 71 -8.74 -6.63 -4.08
N VAL A 72 -9.89 -6.88 -4.70
CA VAL A 72 -9.96 -7.19 -6.13
C VAL A 72 -10.88 -6.19 -6.81
N PHE A 73 -10.35 -5.51 -7.81
CA PHE A 73 -11.02 -4.39 -8.46
C PHE A 73 -10.98 -4.50 -9.98
N LYS A 74 -12.01 -3.93 -10.61
CA LYS A 74 -12.09 -3.77 -12.07
C LYS A 74 -12.33 -2.30 -12.43
N PRO A 75 -11.81 -1.83 -13.57
CA PRO A 75 -12.13 -0.51 -14.09
C PRO A 75 -13.64 -0.35 -14.26
N ILE A 76 -14.14 0.87 -14.00
CA ILE A 76 -15.54 1.22 -14.26
C ILE A 76 -15.87 1.04 -15.75
N GLU A 77 -17.15 0.87 -16.11
CA GLU A 77 -17.55 0.56 -17.49
C GLU A 77 -17.13 1.60 -18.53
N SER A 78 -17.07 2.87 -18.13
CA SER A 78 -16.66 3.97 -19.01
C SER A 78 -15.13 4.03 -19.26
N ASP A 79 -14.32 3.25 -18.54
CA ASP A 79 -12.87 3.20 -18.75
C ASP A 79 -12.54 2.33 -19.98
N THR A 80 -11.60 2.78 -20.80
CA THR A 80 -11.15 2.07 -22.02
C THR A 80 -10.48 0.73 -21.75
N THR A 81 -10.10 0.47 -20.50
CA THR A 81 -9.52 -0.80 -20.03
C THR A 81 -10.54 -1.71 -19.34
N SER A 82 -11.81 -1.32 -19.30
CA SER A 82 -12.92 -2.16 -18.81
C SER A 82 -12.94 -3.50 -19.55
N GLY A 83 -13.10 -4.61 -18.81
CA GLY A 83 -13.02 -5.96 -19.35
C GLY A 83 -11.62 -6.42 -19.79
N LYS A 84 -10.58 -5.57 -19.65
CA LYS A 84 -9.19 -5.84 -20.08
C LYS A 84 -8.18 -5.77 -18.94
N ARG A 85 -8.60 -5.41 -17.73
CA ARG A 85 -7.75 -5.31 -16.54
C ARG A 85 -8.46 -5.81 -15.30
N VAL A 86 -7.72 -6.55 -14.47
CA VAL A 86 -8.11 -6.86 -13.09
C VAL A 86 -6.97 -6.49 -12.18
N TYR A 87 -7.28 -5.72 -11.13
CA TYR A 87 -6.31 -5.24 -10.14
C TYR A 87 -6.51 -5.99 -8.83
N ILE A 88 -5.43 -6.51 -8.27
CA ILE A 88 -5.44 -7.18 -6.97
C ILE A 88 -4.49 -6.42 -6.05
N TRP A 89 -5.00 -5.98 -4.91
CA TRP A 89 -4.21 -5.38 -3.85
C TRP A 89 -4.06 -6.37 -2.69
N ILE A 90 -2.81 -6.60 -2.27
CA ILE A 90 -2.46 -7.60 -1.25
C ILE A 90 -1.53 -6.94 -0.21
N PRO A 91 -1.89 -6.93 1.09
CA PRO A 91 -1.04 -6.41 2.14
C PRO A 91 -0.06 -7.46 2.66
N PHE A 92 1.13 -7.01 3.03
CA PHE A 92 2.18 -7.80 3.68
C PHE A 92 2.74 -7.04 4.88
N THR A 93 3.16 -7.77 5.90
CA THR A 93 3.75 -7.20 7.12
C THR A 93 5.25 -6.92 6.97
N SER A 94 5.92 -7.58 6.01
CA SER A 94 7.35 -7.45 5.75
C SER A 94 7.70 -7.79 4.30
N PRO A 95 8.91 -7.44 3.81
CA PRO A 95 9.41 -7.91 2.52
C PRO A 95 9.55 -9.43 2.44
N ASP A 96 9.94 -10.08 3.53
CA ASP A 96 10.08 -11.54 3.60
C ASP A 96 8.72 -12.22 3.44
N HIS A 97 7.68 -11.71 4.08
CA HIS A 97 6.31 -12.21 3.90
C HIS A 97 5.87 -12.13 2.43
N PHE A 98 6.23 -11.04 1.72
CA PHE A 98 6.00 -10.92 0.28
C PHE A 98 6.81 -11.93 -0.53
N ALA A 99 8.09 -12.15 -0.20
CA ALA A 99 8.97 -13.04 -0.92
C ALA A 99 8.53 -14.51 -0.78
N GLU A 100 8.07 -14.92 0.41
CA GLU A 100 7.75 -16.30 0.75
C GLU A 100 6.34 -16.73 0.30
N ILE A 101 5.42 -15.79 0.01
CA ILE A 101 4.02 -16.14 -0.25
C ILE A 101 3.85 -17.13 -1.42
N GLN A 102 4.68 -17.05 -2.45
CA GLN A 102 4.58 -17.96 -3.60
C GLN A 102 4.95 -19.40 -3.22
N ASP A 103 5.93 -19.58 -2.35
CA ASP A 103 6.34 -20.90 -1.84
C ASP A 103 5.27 -21.49 -0.92
N VAL A 104 4.60 -20.65 -0.12
CA VAL A 104 3.46 -21.04 0.71
C VAL A 104 2.31 -21.55 -0.18
N LEU A 105 1.95 -20.77 -1.20
CA LEU A 105 0.89 -21.15 -2.15
C LEU A 105 1.24 -22.42 -2.97
N ALA A 106 2.50 -22.58 -3.35
CA ALA A 106 2.95 -23.77 -4.08
C ALA A 106 2.75 -25.07 -3.28
N LYS A 107 2.78 -24.99 -1.95
CA LYS A 107 2.57 -26.13 -1.03
C LYS A 107 1.09 -26.34 -0.65
N ASP A 108 0.21 -25.38 -0.95
CA ASP A 108 -1.23 -25.48 -0.64
C ASP A 108 -1.95 -26.38 -1.65
N GLN A 109 -2.26 -27.61 -1.24
CA GLN A 109 -2.92 -28.63 -2.09
C GLN A 109 -4.30 -28.17 -2.57
N VAL A 110 -5.05 -27.41 -1.75
CA VAL A 110 -6.37 -26.90 -2.13
C VAL A 110 -6.23 -25.85 -3.23
N TYR A 111 -5.25 -24.94 -3.08
CA TYR A 111 -4.93 -23.97 -4.12
C TYR A 111 -4.53 -24.61 -5.44
N GLN A 112 -3.65 -25.60 -5.39
CA GLN A 112 -3.19 -26.32 -6.57
C GLN A 112 -4.35 -27.02 -7.28
N THR A 113 -5.21 -27.71 -6.52
CA THR A 113 -6.35 -28.47 -7.06
C THR A 113 -7.43 -27.52 -7.62
N LYS A 114 -7.81 -26.49 -6.86
CA LYS A 114 -8.86 -25.56 -7.29
C LYS A 114 -8.43 -24.60 -8.39
N GLY A 115 -7.12 -24.32 -8.45
CA GLY A 115 -6.52 -23.44 -9.44
C GLY A 115 -6.02 -24.14 -10.70
N ILE A 116 -6.15 -25.46 -10.84
CA ILE A 116 -5.48 -26.26 -11.86
C ILE A 116 -5.72 -25.78 -13.29
N ASP A 117 -6.97 -25.41 -13.62
CA ASP A 117 -7.35 -24.95 -14.96
C ASP A 117 -6.69 -23.60 -15.32
N PHE A 118 -6.35 -22.81 -14.31
CA PHE A 118 -5.68 -21.52 -14.48
C PHE A 118 -4.15 -21.68 -14.45
N LEU A 119 -3.64 -22.40 -13.44
CA LEU A 119 -2.21 -22.60 -13.20
C LEU A 119 -1.56 -23.49 -14.25
N GLY A 120 -2.28 -24.52 -14.70
CA GLY A 120 -1.84 -25.51 -15.69
C GLY A 120 -2.41 -25.26 -17.09
N ALA A 121 -2.94 -24.06 -17.38
CA ALA A 121 -3.56 -23.79 -18.68
C ALA A 121 -2.60 -24.06 -19.85
N PRO A 122 -3.05 -24.71 -20.94
CA PRO A 122 -2.26 -24.94 -22.14
C PRO A 122 -1.77 -23.64 -22.78
N PHE A 123 -0.66 -23.72 -23.50
CA PHE A 123 -0.01 -22.55 -24.15
C PHE A 123 -0.97 -21.74 -25.04
N ASP A 124 -1.86 -22.39 -25.75
CA ASP A 124 -2.84 -21.81 -26.67
C ASP A 124 -4.14 -21.34 -25.98
N GLN A 125 -4.32 -21.65 -24.69
CA GLN A 125 -5.49 -21.30 -23.90
C GLN A 125 -5.18 -20.40 -22.72
N ARG A 126 -4.21 -19.51 -22.89
CA ARG A 126 -3.70 -18.61 -21.84
C ARG A 126 -4.83 -17.86 -21.12
N PRO A 127 -4.90 -17.89 -19.77
CA PRO A 127 -5.94 -17.22 -19.01
C PRO A 127 -5.74 -15.70 -18.92
N PHE A 128 -4.57 -15.18 -19.31
CA PHE A 128 -4.25 -13.74 -19.37
C PHE A 128 -3.13 -13.47 -20.37
N ILE A 129 -2.95 -12.23 -20.79
CA ILE A 129 -1.83 -11.82 -21.67
C ILE A 129 -0.55 -11.69 -20.86
N ARG A 130 -0.60 -10.91 -19.78
CA ARG A 130 0.52 -10.62 -18.85
C ARG A 130 -0.02 -10.35 -17.45
N LYS A 131 0.82 -10.62 -16.47
CA LYS A 131 0.64 -10.20 -15.09
C LYS A 131 1.77 -9.24 -14.70
N GLU A 132 1.42 -8.07 -14.16
CA GLU A 132 2.35 -7.15 -13.55
C GLU A 132 2.35 -7.35 -12.04
N SER A 133 3.47 -7.07 -11.40
CA SER A 133 3.62 -7.05 -9.95
C SER A 133 4.33 -5.76 -9.57
N ILE A 134 3.69 -4.95 -8.72
CA ILE A 134 4.22 -3.69 -8.23
C ILE A 134 4.32 -3.83 -6.72
N LEU A 135 5.53 -3.69 -6.18
CA LEU A 135 5.78 -3.75 -4.73
C LEU A 135 5.89 -2.33 -4.17
N LEU A 136 5.13 -2.08 -3.12
CA LEU A 136 5.04 -0.77 -2.48
C LEU A 136 5.37 -0.88 -0.99
N LYS A 137 5.86 0.23 -0.42
CA LYS A 137 6.08 0.39 1.01
C LYS A 137 5.22 1.54 1.52
N ALA A 138 4.42 1.29 2.54
CA ALA A 138 3.54 2.28 3.15
C ALA A 138 4.28 3.56 3.53
N PHE A 139 3.62 4.72 3.47
CA PHE A 139 4.19 5.99 3.91
C PHE A 139 4.41 6.02 5.42
N PRO A 140 5.39 6.79 5.93
CA PRO A 140 5.62 6.94 7.37
C PRO A 140 4.38 7.42 8.14
N ASP A 141 3.66 8.41 7.60
CA ASP A 141 2.46 9.00 8.22
C ASP A 141 1.17 8.18 8.00
N ALA A 142 1.26 7.11 7.18
CA ALA A 142 0.21 6.13 6.96
C ALA A 142 0.81 4.71 6.92
N PRO A 143 1.40 4.22 8.02
CA PRO A 143 2.18 2.98 8.04
C PRO A 143 1.34 1.72 7.84
N ASN A 144 0.03 1.81 8.05
CA ASN A 144 -0.92 0.71 7.94
C ASN A 144 -2.01 1.05 6.92
N TYR A 145 -2.66 0.01 6.40
CA TYR A 145 -3.84 0.18 5.57
C TYR A 145 -5.11 0.35 6.41
N PHE A 146 -6.13 0.90 5.77
CA PHE A 146 -7.46 1.06 6.34
C PHE A 146 -8.51 0.44 5.41
N ILE A 147 -9.50 -0.27 5.98
CA ILE A 147 -10.63 -0.79 5.23
C ILE A 147 -11.84 0.12 5.45
N PRO A 148 -12.29 0.85 4.41
CA PRO A 148 -13.43 1.75 4.51
C PRO A 148 -14.74 0.98 4.74
N ASN A 149 -15.61 1.53 5.59
CA ASN A 149 -16.92 0.95 5.88
C ASN A 149 -18.02 1.74 5.17
N HIS A 150 -18.13 1.59 3.85
CA HIS A 150 -19.22 2.16 3.07
C HIS A 150 -20.52 1.39 3.27
N LYS A 151 -21.65 2.13 3.28
CA LYS A 151 -23.00 1.54 3.41
C LYS A 151 -23.63 1.18 2.07
N THR A 152 -23.11 1.76 0.98
CA THR A 152 -23.55 1.52 -0.38
C THR A 152 -23.17 0.12 -0.87
N ALA A 153 -23.86 -0.37 -1.89
CA ALA A 153 -23.54 -1.64 -2.53
C ALA A 153 -22.13 -1.59 -3.14
N PRO A 154 -21.38 -2.70 -3.19
CA PRO A 154 -20.05 -2.72 -3.81
C PRO A 154 -20.00 -2.17 -5.24
N SER A 155 -21.05 -2.40 -6.04
CA SER A 155 -21.16 -1.90 -7.42
C SER A 155 -21.32 -0.37 -7.53
N GLU A 156 -21.70 0.31 -6.45
CA GLU A 156 -21.82 1.78 -6.40
C GLU A 156 -20.53 2.44 -5.92
N ARG A 157 -19.73 1.72 -5.09
CA ARG A 157 -18.53 2.27 -4.50
C ARG A 157 -17.47 2.58 -5.55
N ILE A 158 -16.85 3.74 -5.42
CA ILE A 158 -15.72 4.14 -6.27
C ILE A 158 -14.42 4.00 -5.47
N TYR A 159 -13.47 3.29 -6.05
CA TYR A 159 -12.09 3.20 -5.61
C TYR A 159 -11.22 3.91 -6.65
N GLU A 160 -10.55 4.99 -6.26
CA GLU A 160 -9.65 5.71 -7.15
C GLU A 160 -8.20 5.36 -6.84
N LEU A 161 -7.59 4.55 -7.72
CA LEU A 161 -6.17 4.25 -7.68
C LEU A 161 -5.41 5.32 -8.45
N ARG A 162 -4.53 6.03 -7.76
CA ARG A 162 -3.65 7.02 -8.36
C ARG A 162 -2.21 6.56 -8.35
N SER A 163 -1.49 6.91 -9.42
CA SER A 163 -0.06 6.72 -9.58
C SER A 163 0.57 8.03 -10.01
N TYR A 164 1.57 8.52 -9.27
CA TYR A 164 2.31 9.74 -9.55
C TYR A 164 3.77 9.41 -9.83
N GLU A 165 4.13 9.47 -11.11
CA GLU A 165 5.49 9.24 -11.58
C GLU A 165 6.31 10.52 -11.43
N GLY A 166 7.44 10.44 -10.71
CA GLY A 166 8.34 11.57 -10.51
C GLY A 166 9.28 11.76 -11.68
N PRO A 167 9.63 13.02 -12.06
CA PRO A 167 10.58 13.27 -13.13
C PRO A 167 12.03 12.96 -12.77
N THR A 168 12.36 13.05 -11.48
CA THR A 168 13.68 12.72 -10.91
C THR A 168 13.51 12.24 -9.47
N GLU A 169 14.53 11.55 -8.93
CA GLU A 169 14.55 11.10 -7.52
C GLU A 169 14.37 12.26 -6.52
N ASN A 170 15.01 13.39 -6.76
CA ASN A 170 14.92 14.53 -5.84
C ASN A 170 13.54 15.18 -5.86
N LEU A 171 12.95 15.39 -7.03
CA LEU A 171 11.59 15.93 -7.14
C LEU A 171 10.56 14.95 -6.60
N PHE A 172 10.74 13.65 -6.82
CA PHE A 172 9.92 12.63 -6.21
C PHE A 172 9.96 12.68 -4.67
N ARG A 173 11.16 12.85 -4.06
CA ARG A 173 11.28 13.02 -2.60
C ARG A 173 10.55 14.27 -2.08
N GLN A 174 10.51 15.36 -2.85
CA GLN A 174 9.70 16.53 -2.48
C GLN A 174 8.20 16.18 -2.50
N LYS A 175 7.71 15.41 -3.48
CA LYS A 175 6.32 14.96 -3.49
C LYS A 175 6.03 14.05 -2.28
N MET A 176 6.96 13.17 -1.91
CA MET A 176 6.84 12.36 -0.70
C MET A 176 6.74 13.21 0.58
N LYS A 177 7.54 14.28 0.69
CA LYS A 177 7.47 15.23 1.81
C LYS A 177 6.13 15.98 1.83
N MET A 178 5.62 16.39 0.68
CA MET A 178 4.32 17.03 0.56
C MET A 178 3.21 16.15 1.17
N PHE A 179 3.20 14.86 0.89
CA PHE A 179 2.24 13.91 1.46
C PHE A 179 2.41 13.76 2.98
N ASN A 180 3.62 13.50 3.45
CA ASN A 180 3.88 13.13 4.84
C ASN A 180 4.08 14.35 5.74
N GLU A 181 5.01 15.26 5.40
CA GLU A 181 5.44 16.34 6.28
C GLU A 181 4.59 17.61 6.12
N ALA A 182 4.21 17.98 4.88
CA ALA A 182 3.40 19.17 4.62
C ALA A 182 1.91 18.99 4.90
N GLY A 183 1.44 17.74 5.07
CA GLY A 183 0.10 17.46 5.57
C GLY A 183 -0.94 17.09 4.51
N GLU A 184 -0.57 16.74 3.27
CA GLU A 184 -1.53 16.31 2.24
C GLU A 184 -2.37 15.11 2.70
N ILE A 185 -1.78 14.12 3.41
CA ILE A 185 -2.51 12.99 4.02
C ILE A 185 -3.53 13.47 5.06
N LYS A 186 -3.16 14.43 5.91
CA LYS A 186 -4.06 15.00 6.94
C LYS A 186 -5.23 15.72 6.29
N LEU A 187 -4.96 16.47 5.21
CA LEU A 187 -5.98 17.17 4.45
C LEU A 187 -6.94 16.16 3.78
N PHE A 188 -6.46 15.12 3.14
CA PHE A 188 -7.31 14.05 2.60
C PHE A 188 -8.20 13.44 3.68
N LYS A 189 -7.63 13.15 4.85
CA LYS A 189 -8.39 12.60 5.98
C LYS A 189 -9.48 13.56 6.47
N SER A 190 -9.19 14.86 6.57
CA SER A 190 -10.17 15.88 7.01
C SER A 190 -11.31 16.08 6.01
N LEU A 191 -11.11 15.68 4.75
CA LEU A 191 -12.08 15.78 3.67
C LEU A 191 -12.74 14.42 3.33
N ASP A 192 -12.61 13.42 4.22
CA ASP A 192 -13.24 12.10 4.09
C ASP A 192 -12.89 11.35 2.79
N PHE A 193 -11.66 11.40 2.36
CA PHE A 193 -11.20 10.63 1.20
C PHE A 193 -11.10 9.12 1.46
N ASN A 194 -11.19 8.69 2.72
CA ASN A 194 -11.23 7.28 3.14
C ASN A 194 -10.17 6.42 2.45
N ALA A 195 -8.91 6.85 2.51
CA ALA A 195 -7.84 6.17 1.81
C ALA A 195 -7.54 4.78 2.40
N VAL A 196 -7.44 3.79 1.54
CA VAL A 196 -6.98 2.44 1.92
C VAL A 196 -5.50 2.44 2.24
N PHE A 197 -4.69 3.06 1.39
CA PHE A 197 -3.25 3.16 1.59
C PHE A 197 -2.64 4.38 0.87
N TYR A 198 -1.45 4.77 1.33
CA TYR A 198 -0.50 5.63 0.64
C TYR A 198 0.86 4.95 0.68
N ALA A 199 1.54 4.83 -0.46
CA ALA A 199 2.79 4.09 -0.51
C ALA A 199 3.74 4.56 -1.63
N GLU A 200 5.04 4.40 -1.41
CA GLU A 200 6.06 4.51 -2.43
C GLU A 200 6.23 3.20 -3.19
N VAL A 201 6.39 3.23 -4.48
CA VAL A 201 6.79 2.07 -5.28
C VAL A 201 8.27 1.81 -5.05
N ILE A 202 8.59 0.62 -4.50
CA ILE A 202 9.98 0.19 -4.27
C ILE A 202 10.48 -0.80 -5.32
N SER A 203 9.56 -1.40 -6.09
CA SER A 203 9.86 -2.21 -7.27
C SER A 203 8.69 -2.19 -8.24
N GLY A 204 8.93 -1.79 -9.47
CA GLY A 204 7.90 -1.69 -10.52
C GLY A 204 8.47 -1.09 -11.80
N SER A 205 7.64 -0.95 -12.84
CA SER A 205 8.06 -0.53 -14.18
C SER A 205 8.10 0.98 -14.42
N THR A 206 7.54 1.79 -13.51
CA THR A 206 7.39 3.25 -13.70
C THR A 206 7.89 3.99 -12.45
N MET A 207 9.20 3.93 -12.21
CA MET A 207 9.85 4.53 -11.06
C MET A 207 10.67 5.78 -11.46
N PRO A 208 10.85 6.76 -10.53
CA PRO A 208 10.31 6.81 -9.18
C PRO A 208 8.80 7.11 -9.18
N ASN A 209 8.05 6.47 -8.28
CA ASN A 209 6.59 6.52 -8.31
C ASN A 209 6.00 6.34 -6.90
N LEU A 210 4.89 7.00 -6.63
CA LEU A 210 4.04 6.72 -5.47
C LEU A 210 2.63 6.36 -5.94
N MET A 211 1.96 5.53 -5.16
CA MET A 211 0.57 5.16 -5.42
C MET A 211 -0.26 5.27 -4.15
N TYR A 212 -1.54 5.57 -4.31
CA TYR A 212 -2.51 5.55 -3.23
C TYR A 212 -3.90 5.18 -3.74
N LEU A 213 -4.74 4.68 -2.85
CA LEU A 213 -6.10 4.24 -3.15
C LEU A 213 -7.06 4.96 -2.21
N THR A 214 -7.88 5.86 -2.75
CA THR A 214 -8.96 6.54 -2.03
C THR A 214 -10.29 5.91 -2.38
N THR A 215 -11.30 6.06 -1.50
CA THR A 215 -12.58 5.40 -1.69
C THR A 215 -13.75 6.33 -1.37
N PHE A 216 -14.85 6.13 -2.10
CA PHE A 216 -16.05 6.94 -2.02
C PHE A 216 -17.29 6.06 -2.09
N ALA A 217 -18.37 6.50 -1.44
CA ALA A 217 -19.64 5.78 -1.43
C ALA A 217 -20.21 5.57 -2.85
N ASP A 218 -20.01 6.57 -3.71
CA ASP A 218 -20.47 6.61 -5.11
C ASP A 218 -19.70 7.68 -5.92
N MET A 219 -20.02 7.82 -7.20
CA MET A 219 -19.40 8.78 -8.09
C MET A 219 -19.72 10.24 -7.72
N THR A 220 -20.91 10.52 -7.25
CA THR A 220 -21.31 11.87 -6.81
C THR A 220 -20.45 12.32 -5.64
N THR A 221 -20.31 11.48 -4.62
CA THR A 221 -19.45 11.73 -3.46
C THR A 221 -17.98 11.91 -3.88
N HIS A 222 -17.49 11.08 -4.82
CA HIS A 222 -16.14 11.23 -5.39
C HIS A 222 -15.93 12.63 -5.97
N ASP A 223 -16.83 13.08 -6.85
CA ASP A 223 -16.69 14.35 -7.56
C ASP A 223 -16.79 15.56 -6.61
N GLU A 224 -17.69 15.51 -5.62
CA GLU A 224 -17.85 16.53 -4.58
C GLU A 224 -16.60 16.64 -3.70
N ARG A 225 -16.03 15.51 -3.25
CA ARG A 225 -14.81 15.52 -2.43
C ARG A 225 -13.62 16.08 -3.19
N TRP A 226 -13.44 15.68 -4.45
CA TRP A 226 -12.38 16.25 -5.28
C TRP A 226 -12.59 17.74 -5.60
N ALA A 227 -13.83 18.19 -5.79
CA ALA A 227 -14.12 19.62 -5.94
C ALA A 227 -13.75 20.41 -4.68
N THR A 228 -14.15 19.90 -3.51
CA THR A 228 -13.81 20.48 -2.20
C THR A 228 -12.29 20.53 -1.99
N PHE A 229 -11.57 19.46 -2.28
CA PHE A 229 -10.11 19.41 -2.17
C PHE A 229 -9.44 20.49 -3.05
N ARG A 230 -9.83 20.58 -4.33
CA ARG A 230 -9.25 21.58 -5.24
C ARG A 230 -9.55 23.03 -4.82
N ALA A 231 -10.69 23.26 -4.17
CA ALA A 231 -11.08 24.59 -3.67
C ALA A 231 -10.43 24.93 -2.32
N ASN A 232 -9.93 23.94 -1.58
CA ASN A 232 -9.43 24.11 -0.21
C ASN A 232 -8.24 25.08 -0.14
N PRO A 233 -8.25 26.08 0.77
CA PRO A 233 -7.17 27.05 0.93
C PRO A 233 -5.83 26.44 1.34
N GLU A 234 -5.84 25.40 2.21
CA GLU A 234 -4.62 24.71 2.64
C GLU A 234 -3.96 23.99 1.47
N TRP A 235 -4.76 23.32 0.61
CA TRP A 235 -4.26 22.70 -0.61
C TRP A 235 -3.62 23.73 -1.53
N LYS A 236 -4.30 24.86 -1.77
CA LYS A 236 -3.80 25.93 -2.64
C LYS A 236 -2.48 26.52 -2.12
N ALA A 237 -2.41 26.78 -0.80
CA ALA A 237 -1.18 27.27 -0.18
C ALA A 237 -0.03 26.25 -0.29
N MET A 238 -0.28 24.99 0.08
CA MET A 238 0.71 23.93 0.01
C MET A 238 1.20 23.68 -1.41
N SER A 239 0.28 23.54 -2.37
CA SER A 239 0.62 23.24 -3.76
C SER A 239 1.31 24.41 -4.48
N ALA A 240 1.23 25.64 -3.98
CA ALA A 240 1.91 26.81 -4.53
C ALA A 240 3.37 26.96 -4.06
N LEU A 241 3.80 26.19 -3.03
CA LEU A 241 5.18 26.27 -2.55
C LEU A 241 6.19 25.83 -3.62
N PRO A 242 7.29 26.59 -3.83
CA PRO A 242 8.26 26.31 -4.89
C PRO A 242 8.85 24.89 -4.83
N GLU A 243 9.10 24.37 -3.64
CA GLU A 243 9.66 23.04 -3.44
C GLU A 243 8.74 21.90 -3.89
N TYR A 244 7.44 22.14 -4.06
CA TYR A 244 6.46 21.15 -4.51
C TYR A 244 6.05 21.29 -5.97
N GLN A 245 6.58 22.31 -6.67
CA GLN A 245 6.33 22.49 -8.09
C GLN A 245 7.06 21.44 -8.94
N ASN A 246 6.43 21.01 -10.04
CA ASN A 246 7.01 20.08 -11.02
C ASN A 246 7.48 18.74 -10.42
N THR A 247 6.88 18.30 -9.32
CA THR A 247 7.25 17.06 -8.62
C THR A 247 6.62 15.81 -9.24
N VAL A 248 5.69 15.95 -10.18
CA VAL A 248 5.00 14.86 -10.88
C VAL A 248 5.12 15.10 -12.40
N SER A 249 5.72 14.13 -13.11
CA SER A 249 5.83 14.15 -14.58
C SER A 249 4.62 13.52 -15.26
N LYS A 250 4.00 12.52 -14.61
CA LYS A 250 2.81 11.85 -15.12
C LYS A 250 1.91 11.42 -13.96
N SER A 251 0.62 11.71 -14.10
CA SER A 251 -0.42 11.28 -13.18
C SER A 251 -1.37 10.31 -13.88
N VAL A 252 -1.50 9.11 -13.33
CA VAL A 252 -2.50 8.12 -13.78
C VAL A 252 -3.60 8.06 -12.73
N LYS A 253 -4.84 8.06 -13.19
CA LYS A 253 -6.06 7.92 -12.37
C LYS A 253 -6.87 6.75 -12.92
N LEU A 254 -7.25 5.84 -12.05
CA LEU A 254 -8.08 4.70 -12.38
C LEU A 254 -9.27 4.68 -11.43
N LEU A 255 -10.47 4.74 -11.99
CA LEU A 255 -11.70 4.55 -11.25
C LEU A 255 -12.10 3.07 -11.34
N LEU A 256 -12.34 2.49 -10.18
CA LEU A 256 -12.50 1.05 -10.03
C LEU A 256 -13.75 0.74 -9.19
N HIS A 257 -14.40 -0.39 -9.47
CA HIS A 257 -15.34 -1.04 -8.57
C HIS A 257 -14.71 -2.29 -7.95
N PRO A 258 -14.99 -2.61 -6.68
CA PRO A 258 -14.64 -3.90 -6.11
C PRO A 258 -15.48 -5.00 -6.75
N THR A 259 -14.94 -6.20 -6.88
CA THR A 259 -15.71 -7.38 -7.28
C THR A 259 -16.59 -7.88 -6.12
N ASP A 260 -17.58 -8.73 -6.43
CA ASP A 260 -18.47 -9.36 -5.43
C ASP A 260 -17.74 -10.30 -4.45
N TYR A 261 -16.53 -10.72 -4.80
CA TYR A 261 -15.67 -11.59 -4.00
C TYR A 261 -14.43 -10.86 -3.40
N SER A 262 -14.33 -9.55 -3.58
CA SER A 262 -13.33 -8.72 -2.91
C SER A 262 -13.62 -8.64 -1.40
N ASP A 263 -12.58 -8.56 -0.56
CA ASP A 263 -12.73 -8.31 0.88
C ASP A 263 -13.04 -6.83 1.22
N PHE A 264 -13.35 -6.01 0.20
CA PHE A 264 -13.55 -4.57 0.31
C PHE A 264 -14.99 -4.14 0.04
#